data_f06f46fec2df8a53125e5aa85a0221a9
#
_entry.id   f06f46fec2df8a53125e5aa85a0221a9
#
_cell.length_a   1.000
_cell.length_b   1.000
_cell.length_c   1.000
_cell.angle_alpha   90.00
_cell.angle_beta   90.00
_cell.angle_gamma   90.00
#
_symmetry.space_group_name_H-M   'P 1'
#
loop_
_entity.id
_entity.type
_entity.pdbx_description
1 polymer ?
#
loop_
_entity_poly.entity_id
_entity_poly.type
_entity_poly.pdbx_seq_one_letter_code
_entity_poly.pdbx_strand_id
1 'polypeptide(L)'
;MLRLEKVNGNNVWDLLKLRVSEEQKNFVADNDISIIEAYTAITGNGYAFPFGIYDGDTPVGFLMIGFDTDDYWDDAPAIAKGNYNLWRLMIDKAYQGKRYGKEAVRLALEFIKTYPCGDAEYCWLSYEPENQVAAKLYSSFGFEETGDMDGEERIAVLDLREYTGLEK
;
A
#
# COMPACT_ATOMS: atom_id res chain seq x y z
N MET A 1 6.29 -10.34 15.70
CA MET A 1 6.88 -9.27 14.87
C MET A 1 6.54 -9.56 13.42
N LEU A 2 5.98 -8.58 12.71
CA LEU A 2 5.63 -8.74 11.31
C LEU A 2 6.87 -8.62 10.41
N ARG A 3 6.81 -9.26 9.26
CA ARG A 3 7.76 -9.08 8.18
C ARG A 3 7.05 -9.04 6.83
N LEU A 4 7.71 -8.42 5.86
CA LEU A 4 7.27 -8.43 4.47
C LEU A 4 8.02 -9.50 3.69
N GLU A 5 7.31 -10.21 2.84
CA GLU A 5 7.88 -11.19 1.92
C GLU A 5 7.33 -10.95 0.52
N LYS A 6 8.22 -10.84 -0.46
CA LYS A 6 7.80 -10.65 -1.85
C LYS A 6 6.86 -11.77 -2.30
N VAL A 7 5.81 -11.40 -3.01
CA VAL A 7 4.92 -12.38 -3.65
C VAL A 7 5.72 -13.19 -4.67
N ASN A 8 5.60 -14.51 -4.59
CA ASN A 8 6.31 -15.45 -5.46
C ASN A 8 5.50 -16.73 -5.63
N GLY A 9 6.00 -17.69 -6.42
CA GLY A 9 5.29 -18.93 -6.71
C GLY A 9 5.04 -19.85 -5.50
N ASN A 10 5.78 -19.65 -4.40
CA ASN A 10 5.60 -20.46 -3.19
C ASN A 10 4.51 -19.91 -2.25
N ASN A 11 4.22 -18.62 -2.30
CA ASN A 11 3.30 -17.98 -1.35
C ASN A 11 2.04 -17.39 -1.98
N VAL A 12 2.01 -17.16 -3.29
CA VAL A 12 0.92 -16.44 -3.95
C VAL A 12 -0.45 -17.08 -3.67
N TRP A 13 -0.55 -18.39 -3.70
CA TRP A 13 -1.84 -19.09 -3.53
C TRP A 13 -2.41 -18.93 -2.12
N ASP A 14 -1.56 -18.88 -1.10
CA ASP A 14 -1.99 -18.58 0.27
C ASP A 14 -2.40 -17.12 0.45
N LEU A 15 -1.68 -16.21 -0.18
CA LEU A 15 -2.02 -14.78 -0.16
C LEU A 15 -3.34 -14.48 -0.87
N LEU A 16 -3.68 -15.23 -1.93
CA LEU A 16 -4.97 -15.08 -2.62
C LEU A 16 -6.17 -15.52 -1.78
N LYS A 17 -5.98 -16.29 -0.72
CA LYS A 17 -7.05 -16.72 0.19
C LYS A 17 -7.44 -15.66 1.23
N LEU A 18 -6.57 -14.68 1.47
CA LEU A 18 -6.80 -13.64 2.47
C LEU A 18 -7.94 -12.72 2.04
N ARG A 19 -8.81 -12.37 3.00
CA ARG A 19 -9.99 -11.53 2.75
C ARG A 19 -10.22 -10.57 3.89
N VAL A 20 -10.63 -9.36 3.56
CA VAL A 20 -11.18 -8.41 4.52
C VAL A 20 -12.61 -8.81 4.92
N SER A 21 -13.17 -8.13 5.93
CA SER A 21 -14.58 -8.33 6.29
C SER A 21 -15.51 -7.84 5.17
N GLU A 22 -16.76 -8.32 5.16
CA GLU A 22 -17.77 -7.91 4.19
C GLU A 22 -17.99 -6.39 4.16
N GLU A 23 -17.89 -5.73 5.32
CA GLU A 23 -18.03 -4.28 5.46
C GLU A 23 -16.90 -3.51 4.78
N GLN A 24 -15.73 -4.13 4.59
CA GLN A 24 -14.51 -3.52 4.04
C GLN A 24 -14.25 -3.86 2.58
N LYS A 25 -15.00 -4.80 2.00
CA LYS A 25 -14.72 -5.33 0.66
C LYS A 25 -14.70 -4.29 -0.46
N ASN A 26 -15.37 -3.14 -0.26
CA ASN A 26 -15.40 -2.04 -1.23
C ASN A 26 -14.23 -1.05 -1.04
N PHE A 27 -13.46 -1.18 0.03
CA PHE A 27 -12.36 -0.25 0.35
C PHE A 27 -11.00 -0.70 -0.19
N VAL A 28 -10.87 -1.95 -0.55
CA VAL A 28 -9.62 -2.50 -1.10
C VAL A 28 -9.94 -3.59 -2.12
N ALA A 29 -9.20 -3.61 -3.22
CA ALA A 29 -9.32 -4.67 -4.20
C ALA A 29 -8.84 -6.01 -3.64
N ASP A 30 -9.40 -7.11 -4.13
CA ASP A 30 -8.92 -8.46 -3.81
C ASP A 30 -7.46 -8.63 -4.24
N ASN A 31 -6.73 -9.51 -3.58
CA ASN A 31 -5.29 -9.66 -3.81
C ASN A 31 -4.96 -10.17 -5.22
N ASP A 32 -5.83 -10.96 -5.86
CA ASP A 32 -5.66 -11.37 -7.25
C ASP A 32 -5.71 -10.19 -8.22
N ILE A 33 -6.64 -9.27 -8.04
CA ILE A 33 -6.73 -8.04 -8.83
C ILE A 33 -5.46 -7.20 -8.62
N SER A 34 -5.02 -7.02 -7.39
CA SER A 34 -3.82 -6.25 -7.08
C SER A 34 -2.56 -6.84 -7.73
N ILE A 35 -2.42 -8.16 -7.74
CA ILE A 35 -1.28 -8.84 -8.38
C ILE A 35 -1.34 -8.71 -9.91
N ILE A 36 -2.54 -8.78 -10.51
CA ILE A 36 -2.72 -8.52 -11.95
C ILE A 36 -2.33 -7.08 -12.29
N GLU A 37 -2.76 -6.12 -11.49
CA GLU A 37 -2.37 -4.70 -11.68
C GLU A 37 -0.85 -4.50 -11.55
N ALA A 38 -0.20 -5.20 -10.61
CA ALA A 38 1.25 -5.18 -10.47
C ALA A 38 1.95 -5.68 -11.74
N TYR A 39 1.49 -6.79 -12.28
CA TYR A 39 2.04 -7.35 -13.52
C TYR A 39 1.87 -6.40 -14.70
N THR A 40 0.69 -5.80 -14.87
CA THR A 40 0.41 -4.86 -15.97
C THR A 40 1.20 -3.55 -15.83
N ALA A 41 1.40 -3.05 -14.62
CA ALA A 41 2.27 -1.91 -14.39
C ALA A 41 3.72 -2.19 -14.83
N ILE A 42 4.25 -3.36 -14.46
CA ILE A 42 5.62 -3.77 -14.82
C ILE A 42 5.75 -3.93 -16.34
N THR A 43 4.78 -4.53 -17.02
CA THR A 43 4.80 -4.66 -18.49
C THR A 43 4.64 -3.31 -19.20
N GLY A 44 4.06 -2.31 -18.54
CA GLY A 44 3.97 -0.92 -19.01
C GLY A 44 5.17 -0.05 -18.61
N ASN A 45 6.33 -0.64 -18.33
CA ASN A 45 7.54 0.06 -17.88
C ASN A 45 7.40 0.82 -16.56
N GLY A 46 6.41 0.47 -15.76
CA GLY A 46 6.23 0.96 -14.40
C GLY A 46 6.83 0.03 -13.36
N TYR A 47 6.53 0.34 -12.09
CA TYR A 47 7.07 -0.38 -10.94
C TYR A 47 5.94 -0.82 -10.02
N ALA A 48 6.02 -2.06 -9.53
CA ALA A 48 5.14 -2.56 -8.49
C ALA A 48 5.88 -3.57 -7.62
N PHE A 49 5.63 -3.51 -6.31
CA PHE A 49 6.22 -4.37 -5.30
C PHE A 49 5.11 -4.97 -4.44
N PRO A 50 4.51 -6.08 -4.85
CA PRO A 50 3.54 -6.79 -4.03
C PRO A 50 4.24 -7.62 -2.96
N PHE A 51 3.74 -7.49 -1.70
CA PHE A 51 4.27 -8.20 -0.54
C PHE A 51 3.16 -8.92 0.22
N GLY A 52 3.44 -10.12 0.67
CA GLY A 52 2.72 -10.73 1.79
C GLY A 52 3.21 -10.15 3.11
N ILE A 53 2.28 -9.98 4.04
CA ILE A 53 2.56 -9.60 5.43
C ILE A 53 2.46 -10.86 6.28
N TYR A 54 3.51 -11.17 7.03
CA TYR A 54 3.62 -12.40 7.80
C TYR A 54 3.85 -12.12 9.28
N ASP A 55 3.18 -12.91 10.11
CA ASP A 55 3.48 -13.05 11.53
C ASP A 55 4.05 -14.46 11.75
N GLY A 56 5.36 -14.56 11.98
CA GLY A 56 6.04 -15.85 11.90
C GLY A 56 5.91 -16.44 10.49
N ASP A 57 5.37 -17.65 10.40
CA ASP A 57 5.11 -18.33 9.12
C ASP A 57 3.66 -18.17 8.62
N THR A 58 2.86 -17.39 9.34
CA THR A 58 1.44 -17.21 9.02
C THR A 58 1.25 -15.96 8.17
N PRO A 59 0.68 -16.06 6.96
CA PRO A 59 0.28 -14.90 6.19
C PRO A 59 -0.94 -14.23 6.84
N VAL A 60 -0.83 -12.95 7.14
CA VAL A 60 -1.87 -12.18 7.83
C VAL A 60 -2.42 -11.03 7.01
N GLY A 61 -1.75 -10.67 5.93
CA GLY A 61 -2.17 -9.56 5.08
C GLY A 61 -1.38 -9.47 3.78
N PHE A 62 -1.65 -8.42 3.07
CA PHE A 62 -1.03 -8.10 1.77
C PHE A 62 -0.85 -6.59 1.68
N LEU A 63 0.25 -6.15 1.11
CA LEU A 63 0.44 -4.76 0.70
C LEU A 63 1.15 -4.68 -0.64
N MET A 64 0.98 -3.57 -1.32
CA MET A 64 1.63 -3.32 -2.59
C MET A 64 2.11 -1.87 -2.66
N ILE A 65 3.34 -1.71 -3.12
CA ILE A 65 3.98 -0.41 -3.28
C ILE A 65 4.21 -0.18 -4.76
N GLY A 66 3.94 1.02 -5.24
CA GLY A 66 4.25 1.47 -6.58
C GLY A 66 5.22 2.65 -6.59
N PHE A 67 5.68 3.00 -7.76
CA PHE A 67 6.52 4.17 -8.00
C PHE A 67 6.25 4.72 -9.40
N ASP A 68 6.11 6.07 -9.50
CA ASP A 68 5.90 6.75 -10.77
C ASP A 68 4.62 6.30 -11.48
N THR A 69 4.51 6.59 -12.75
CA THR A 69 3.44 6.16 -13.66
C THR A 69 3.95 5.05 -14.58
N ASP A 70 3.05 4.48 -15.38
CA ASP A 70 3.41 3.54 -16.43
C ASP A 70 2.86 4.01 -17.79
N ASP A 71 3.22 3.28 -18.86
CA ASP A 71 2.88 3.69 -20.24
C ASP A 71 1.38 3.67 -20.56
N TYR A 72 0.57 3.01 -19.73
CA TYR A 72 -0.86 2.82 -19.95
C TYR A 72 -1.75 3.56 -18.94
N TRP A 73 -1.16 4.25 -17.98
CA TRP A 73 -1.91 4.98 -16.94
C TRP A 73 -2.12 6.45 -17.35
N ASP A 74 -3.08 6.68 -18.23
CA ASP A 74 -3.32 8.00 -18.84
C ASP A 74 -3.94 9.02 -17.88
N ASP A 75 -4.67 8.58 -16.86
CA ASP A 75 -5.39 9.42 -15.89
C ASP A 75 -4.73 9.43 -14.49
N ALA A 76 -3.43 9.14 -14.42
CA ALA A 76 -2.70 9.17 -13.16
C ALA A 76 -2.79 10.56 -12.48
N PRO A 77 -2.99 10.61 -11.16
CA PRO A 77 -2.96 11.88 -10.45
C PRO A 77 -1.55 12.49 -10.51
N ALA A 78 -1.46 13.82 -10.51
CA ALA A 78 -0.17 14.50 -10.66
C ALA A 78 0.89 14.08 -9.63
N ILE A 79 0.46 13.74 -8.41
CA ILE A 79 1.37 13.28 -7.34
C ILE A 79 2.08 11.97 -7.68
N ALA A 80 1.52 11.14 -8.56
CA ALA A 80 2.11 9.84 -8.91
C ALA A 80 3.48 9.98 -9.59
N LYS A 81 3.68 11.04 -10.37
CA LYS A 81 4.89 11.23 -11.14
C LYS A 81 6.12 11.39 -10.25
N GLY A 82 7.04 10.41 -10.34
CA GLY A 82 8.30 10.43 -9.61
C GLY A 82 8.19 10.21 -8.10
N ASN A 83 7.05 9.74 -7.61
CA ASN A 83 6.82 9.50 -6.19
C ASN A 83 6.41 8.05 -5.91
N TYR A 84 6.62 7.60 -4.66
CA TYR A 84 6.17 6.29 -4.19
C TYR A 84 4.70 6.30 -3.83
N ASN A 85 4.05 5.17 -4.02
CA ASN A 85 2.65 4.97 -3.72
C ASN A 85 2.48 3.74 -2.80
N LEU A 86 1.89 3.91 -1.63
CA LEU A 86 1.34 2.78 -0.89
C LEU A 86 0.00 2.42 -1.54
N TRP A 87 0.05 1.55 -2.52
CA TRP A 87 -1.04 1.29 -3.46
C TRP A 87 -2.15 0.44 -2.86
N ARG A 88 -1.78 -0.59 -2.12
CA ARG A 88 -2.72 -1.52 -1.45
C ARG A 88 -2.23 -1.86 -0.06
N LEU A 89 -3.16 -2.00 0.86
CA LEU A 89 -2.92 -2.54 2.20
C LEU A 89 -4.19 -3.22 2.69
N MET A 90 -4.08 -4.50 3.05
CA MET A 90 -5.15 -5.22 3.74
C MET A 90 -4.59 -6.14 4.82
N ILE A 91 -5.34 -6.30 5.89
CA ILE A 91 -5.14 -7.33 6.91
C ILE A 91 -6.33 -8.28 6.83
N ASP A 92 -6.06 -9.56 6.79
CA ASP A 92 -7.12 -10.58 6.77
C ASP A 92 -8.05 -10.43 7.99
N LYS A 93 -9.34 -10.63 7.76
CA LYS A 93 -10.39 -10.47 8.79
C LYS A 93 -10.12 -11.26 10.07
N ALA A 94 -9.44 -12.40 9.99
CA ALA A 94 -9.11 -13.22 11.15
C ALA A 94 -8.01 -12.59 12.04
N TYR A 95 -7.26 -11.63 11.51
CA TYR A 95 -6.09 -11.06 12.17
C TYR A 95 -6.23 -9.55 12.47
N GLN A 96 -7.38 -8.96 12.20
CA GLN A 96 -7.64 -7.55 12.51
C GLN A 96 -7.74 -7.31 14.02
N GLY A 97 -7.58 -6.04 14.43
CA GLY A 97 -7.62 -5.66 15.84
C GLY A 97 -6.33 -5.90 16.63
N LYS A 98 -5.26 -6.34 15.98
CA LYS A 98 -3.95 -6.64 16.60
C LYS A 98 -2.88 -5.58 16.29
N ARG A 99 -3.28 -4.42 15.78
CA ARG A 99 -2.36 -3.34 15.32
C ARG A 99 -1.47 -3.73 14.14
N TYR A 100 -1.76 -4.80 13.42
CA TYR A 100 -0.97 -5.24 12.28
C TYR A 100 -0.98 -4.23 11.13
N GLY A 101 -2.08 -3.50 10.93
CA GLY A 101 -2.14 -2.43 9.94
C GLY A 101 -1.11 -1.33 10.20
N LYS A 102 -0.96 -0.91 11.45
CA LYS A 102 0.06 0.09 11.84
C LYS A 102 1.48 -0.41 11.59
N GLU A 103 1.77 -1.63 12.00
CA GLU A 103 3.08 -2.25 11.78
C GLU A 103 3.36 -2.44 10.29
N ALA A 104 2.37 -2.82 9.49
CA ALA A 104 2.50 -2.97 8.04
C ALA A 104 2.83 -1.64 7.35
N VAL A 105 2.20 -0.54 7.73
CA VAL A 105 2.53 0.80 7.20
C VAL A 105 3.97 1.18 7.56
N ARG A 106 4.40 0.91 8.79
CA ARG A 106 5.78 1.16 9.22
C ARG A 106 6.77 0.40 8.35
N LEU A 107 6.54 -0.89 8.12
CA LEU A 107 7.39 -1.73 7.26
C LEU A 107 7.39 -1.25 5.80
N ALA A 108 6.23 -0.84 5.28
CA ALA A 108 6.12 -0.28 3.93
C ALA A 108 6.96 1.00 3.80
N LEU A 109 6.87 1.90 4.77
CA LEU A 109 7.65 3.14 4.77
C LEU A 109 9.15 2.89 4.94
N GLU A 110 9.56 1.90 5.73
CA GLU A 110 10.96 1.48 5.81
C GLU A 110 11.48 0.98 4.46
N PHE A 111 10.71 0.17 3.76
CA PHE A 111 11.06 -0.26 2.40
C PHE A 111 11.17 0.93 1.44
N ILE A 112 10.18 1.83 1.43
CA ILE A 112 10.17 3.02 0.57
C ILE A 112 11.40 3.91 0.86
N LYS A 113 11.79 4.05 2.12
CA LYS A 113 12.97 4.85 2.52
C LYS A 113 14.31 4.22 2.09
N THR A 114 14.31 3.01 1.58
CA THR A 114 15.48 2.47 0.87
C THR A 114 15.61 3.01 -0.55
N TYR A 115 14.60 3.70 -1.04
CA TYR A 115 14.53 4.30 -2.37
C TYR A 115 14.84 3.30 -3.50
N PRO A 116 14.12 2.17 -3.58
CA PRO A 116 14.46 1.10 -4.52
C PRO A 116 14.32 1.50 -6.01
N CYS A 117 13.57 2.56 -6.31
CA CYS A 117 13.40 3.12 -7.66
C CYS A 117 14.09 4.47 -7.84
N GLY A 118 14.86 4.94 -6.85
CA GLY A 118 15.49 6.26 -6.84
C GLY A 118 14.82 7.22 -5.87
N ASP A 119 15.42 8.39 -5.71
CA ASP A 119 14.95 9.42 -4.78
C ASP A 119 13.54 9.91 -5.15
N ALA A 120 12.76 10.20 -4.13
CA ALA A 120 11.46 10.82 -4.25
C ALA A 120 11.19 11.75 -3.07
N GLU A 121 10.38 12.76 -3.29
CA GLU A 121 10.00 13.72 -2.26
C GLU A 121 8.86 13.18 -1.39
N TYR A 122 7.91 12.48 -2.02
CA TYR A 122 6.67 12.06 -1.37
C TYR A 122 6.41 10.57 -1.48
N CYS A 123 5.70 10.06 -0.48
CA CYS A 123 4.85 8.88 -0.58
C CYS A 123 3.38 9.33 -0.57
N TRP A 124 2.58 8.81 -1.48
CA TRP A 124 1.17 9.12 -1.53
C TRP A 124 0.33 7.85 -1.45
N LEU A 125 -0.92 8.02 -1.12
CA LEU A 125 -1.94 6.98 -1.12
C LEU A 125 -3.31 7.61 -1.33
N SER A 126 -4.30 6.77 -1.58
CA SER A 126 -5.69 7.20 -1.67
C SER A 126 -6.60 6.23 -0.92
N TYR A 127 -7.73 6.72 -0.45
CA TYR A 127 -8.74 5.92 0.25
C TYR A 127 -10.14 6.52 0.07
N GLU A 128 -11.12 5.64 0.15
CA GLU A 128 -12.53 6.04 0.11
C GLU A 128 -12.85 7.01 1.26
N PRO A 129 -13.63 8.09 1.02
CA PRO A 129 -13.97 9.07 2.07
C PRO A 129 -14.62 8.44 3.29
N GLU A 130 -15.37 7.36 3.12
CA GLU A 130 -16.06 6.63 4.19
C GLU A 130 -15.13 5.76 5.03
N ASN A 131 -13.91 5.47 4.56
CA ASN A 131 -12.96 4.62 5.25
C ASN A 131 -12.23 5.38 6.37
N GLN A 132 -12.92 5.62 7.48
CA GLN A 132 -12.41 6.37 8.62
C GLN A 132 -11.24 5.66 9.33
N VAL A 133 -11.22 4.33 9.31
CA VAL A 133 -10.13 3.54 9.89
C VAL A 133 -8.83 3.81 9.14
N ALA A 134 -8.87 3.79 7.81
CA ALA A 134 -7.72 4.12 6.98
C ALA A 134 -7.27 5.57 7.17
N ALA A 135 -8.21 6.52 7.17
CA ALA A 135 -7.91 7.93 7.37
C ALA A 135 -7.14 8.18 8.67
N LYS A 136 -7.59 7.59 9.78
CA LYS A 136 -6.92 7.71 11.07
C LYS A 136 -5.55 7.02 11.10
N LEU A 137 -5.46 5.84 10.50
CA LEU A 137 -4.20 5.09 10.43
C LEU A 137 -3.13 5.90 9.70
N TYR A 138 -3.42 6.37 8.52
CA TYR A 138 -2.46 7.11 7.70
C TYR A 138 -2.13 8.49 8.29
N SER A 139 -3.11 9.20 8.83
CA SER A 139 -2.88 10.45 9.55
C SER A 139 -1.93 10.26 10.73
N SER A 140 -1.97 9.14 11.41
CA SER A 140 -1.06 8.83 12.54
C SER A 140 0.41 8.72 12.12
N PHE A 141 0.70 8.53 10.84
CA PHE A 141 2.06 8.52 10.28
C PHE A 141 2.49 9.88 9.70
N GLY A 142 1.58 10.84 9.66
CA GLY A 142 1.85 12.16 9.10
C GLY A 142 1.38 12.35 7.66
N PHE A 143 0.61 11.41 7.09
CA PHE A 143 -0.06 11.63 5.81
C PHE A 143 -1.11 12.73 5.96
N GLU A 144 -1.09 13.68 5.06
CA GLU A 144 -2.01 14.81 5.02
C GLU A 144 -2.82 14.81 3.73
N GLU A 145 -4.14 14.97 3.82
CA GLU A 145 -5.01 15.09 2.65
C GLU A 145 -4.65 16.35 1.87
N THR A 146 -4.52 16.23 0.54
CA THR A 146 -4.16 17.34 -0.34
C THR A 146 -5.36 18.13 -0.85
N GLY A 147 -6.56 17.56 -0.76
CA GLY A 147 -7.76 18.05 -1.42
C GLY A 147 -7.94 17.52 -2.86
N ASP A 148 -6.92 16.88 -3.42
CA ASP A 148 -7.03 16.21 -4.71
C ASP A 148 -7.67 14.83 -4.57
N MET A 149 -8.20 14.32 -5.69
CA MET A 149 -8.87 13.01 -5.74
C MET A 149 -8.19 12.12 -6.78
N ASP A 150 -8.24 10.83 -6.51
CA ASP A 150 -7.98 9.78 -7.50
C ASP A 150 -9.29 9.02 -7.70
N GLY A 151 -9.99 9.31 -8.79
CA GLY A 151 -11.37 8.88 -8.95
C GLY A 151 -12.25 9.44 -7.82
N GLU A 152 -12.85 8.56 -7.04
CA GLU A 152 -13.68 8.91 -5.87
C GLU A 152 -12.89 8.86 -4.55
N GLU A 153 -11.63 8.49 -4.59
CA GLU A 153 -10.78 8.39 -3.40
C GLU A 153 -10.05 9.68 -3.10
N ARG A 154 -9.89 9.99 -1.81
CA ARG A 154 -9.11 11.13 -1.33
C ARG A 154 -7.63 10.80 -1.37
N ILE A 155 -6.82 11.74 -1.86
CA ILE A 155 -5.36 11.62 -1.88
C ILE A 155 -4.79 12.20 -0.59
N ALA A 156 -3.87 11.46 0.02
CA ALA A 156 -3.04 11.92 1.13
C ALA A 156 -1.57 11.71 0.82
N VAL A 157 -0.71 12.59 1.29
CA VAL A 157 0.73 12.57 1.03
C VAL A 157 1.55 12.66 2.30
N LEU A 158 2.70 12.01 2.28
CA LEU A 158 3.73 12.10 3.32
C LEU A 158 5.02 12.62 2.71
N ASP A 159 5.59 13.68 3.30
CA ASP A 159 6.92 14.15 2.91
C ASP A 159 7.98 13.18 3.46
N LEU A 160 8.64 12.46 2.56
CA LEU A 160 9.63 11.46 2.92
C LEU A 160 10.89 12.05 3.56
N ARG A 161 11.18 13.34 3.32
CA ARG A 161 12.34 14.02 3.90
C ARG A 161 12.12 14.33 5.38
N GLU A 162 10.87 14.58 5.77
CA GLU A 162 10.46 14.87 7.13
C GLU A 162 10.13 13.63 7.96
N TYR A 163 9.84 12.51 7.29
CA TYR A 163 9.52 11.26 7.99
C TYR A 163 10.76 10.62 8.59
N THR A 164 10.83 10.59 9.92
CA THR A 164 11.97 10.04 10.67
C THR A 164 11.71 8.66 11.27
N GLY A 165 10.53 8.09 11.03
CA GLY A 165 10.04 6.88 11.67
C GLY A 165 9.11 7.18 12.83
N LEU A 166 8.42 6.15 13.33
CA LEU A 166 7.66 6.28 14.58
C LEU A 166 8.68 6.33 15.73
N GLU A 167 8.62 7.38 16.54
CA GLU A 167 9.25 7.35 17.84
C GLU A 167 8.70 6.14 18.62
N LYS A 168 9.60 5.41 19.24
CA LYS A 168 9.28 4.15 19.95
C LYS A 168 8.38 4.40 21.15
#